data_7e5b734a74a06fc404bae680ad6939f4
#
_entry.id   7e5b734a74a06fc404bae680ad6939f4
#
_cell.length_a   1.000
_cell.length_b   1.000
_cell.length_c   1.000
_cell.angle_alpha   90.00
_cell.angle_beta   90.00
_cell.angle_gamma   90.00
#
_symmetry.space_group_name_H-M   'P 1'
#
loop_
_entity.id
_entity.type
_entity.pdbx_description
1 polymer ?
#
loop_
_entity_poly.entity_id
_entity_poly.type
_entity_poly.pdbx_seq_one_letter_code
_entity_poly.pdbx_strand_id
1 'polypeptide(L)'
;MALEHRTVATNGIHLHCAVDGDGPLVVLLHGFPECWYSWRHQIAALAPRFRAVAPDLRGYNLSDKPAGVAAYALPELVADVRGLVEAFGEREAVIVGHDWGGAVAWTFAMEHPEATRRLVVMNCPHPAIFAQHLGTNRRQLARSWYMFFFQLPWLPETLLGLGHARLIADAIRRTAVRQDSLTEEDLLYLRAAACLPGALRAGINYYRAAFRSPEARALWPRWLRRFLYGERPIEGLRERLEDWPRITAPTLLVWGEQDVALGKELSVGMEPLIAGPFEVKYIPLSGHWVQQEQPQVVNGYLLDFLGDLAPAEAPAAV
;
A
#
# COMPACT_ATOMS: atom_id res chain seq x y z
N MET A 1 22.48 13.56 -2.55
CA MET A 1 22.12 13.97 -1.16
C MET A 1 22.11 12.73 -0.30
N ALA A 2 22.14 12.86 1.00
CA ALA A 2 22.09 11.69 1.89
C ALA A 2 20.64 11.47 2.35
N LEU A 3 20.25 10.21 2.51
CA LEU A 3 18.96 9.82 3.07
C LEU A 3 18.74 10.51 4.42
N GLU A 4 17.67 11.28 4.53
CA GLU A 4 17.27 11.97 5.75
C GLU A 4 16.04 11.31 6.38
N HIS A 5 15.97 11.40 7.70
CA HIS A 5 14.80 10.96 8.45
C HIS A 5 14.11 12.17 9.07
N ARG A 6 12.83 12.36 8.74
CA ARG A 6 12.04 13.51 9.20
C ARG A 6 10.78 13.04 9.89
N THR A 7 10.34 13.77 10.89
CA THR A 7 9.01 13.61 11.49
C THR A 7 8.10 14.69 10.94
N VAL A 8 7.00 14.29 10.31
CA VAL A 8 6.06 15.17 9.62
C VAL A 8 4.70 15.09 10.30
N ALA A 9 4.18 16.24 10.74
CA ALA A 9 2.83 16.33 11.29
C ALA A 9 1.80 16.31 10.15
N THR A 10 0.80 15.43 10.24
CA THR A 10 -0.30 15.31 9.29
C THR A 10 -1.53 14.73 9.97
N ASN A 11 -2.73 15.19 9.63
CA ASN A 11 -4.00 14.60 10.08
C ASN A 11 -4.02 14.22 11.59
N GLY A 12 -3.48 15.11 12.43
CA GLY A 12 -3.47 14.93 13.89
C GLY A 12 -2.49 13.90 14.43
N ILE A 13 -1.56 13.40 13.62
CA ILE A 13 -0.50 12.47 13.99
C ILE A 13 0.86 12.92 13.43
N HIS A 14 1.91 12.24 13.84
CA HIS A 14 3.25 12.39 13.29
C HIS A 14 3.65 11.15 12.51
N LEU A 15 4.04 11.34 11.25
CA LEU A 15 4.64 10.29 10.43
C LEU A 15 6.15 10.45 10.40
N HIS A 16 6.87 9.37 10.64
CA HIS A 16 8.27 9.27 10.31
C HIS A 16 8.42 9.03 8.81
N CYS A 17 9.29 9.77 8.16
CA CYS A 17 9.53 9.70 6.72
C CYS A 17 11.01 9.58 6.42
N ALA A 18 11.38 8.63 5.57
CA ALA A 18 12.67 8.60 4.91
C ALA A 18 12.59 9.45 3.63
N VAL A 19 13.49 10.40 3.46
CA VAL A 19 13.46 11.40 2.39
C VAL A 19 14.82 11.49 1.72
N ASP A 20 14.86 11.45 0.40
CA ASP A 20 16.06 11.73 -0.37
C ASP A 20 15.72 12.41 -1.70
N GLY A 21 16.67 13.18 -2.21
CA GLY A 21 16.54 13.89 -3.48
C GLY A 21 15.80 15.22 -3.37
N ASP A 22 15.77 15.90 -4.51
CA ASP A 22 15.09 17.18 -4.72
C ASP A 22 14.43 17.14 -6.11
N GLY A 23 13.27 17.80 -6.25
CA GLY A 23 12.50 17.77 -7.49
C GLY A 23 11.03 17.41 -7.24
N PRO A 24 10.30 16.94 -8.26
CA PRO A 24 8.89 16.57 -8.12
C PRO A 24 8.68 15.51 -7.04
N LEU A 25 7.65 15.70 -6.22
CA LEU A 25 7.38 14.82 -5.08
C LEU A 25 6.88 13.45 -5.53
N VAL A 26 7.51 12.40 -5.01
CA VAL A 26 7.10 10.99 -5.12
C VAL A 26 6.89 10.42 -3.73
N VAL A 27 5.67 10.05 -3.39
CA VAL A 27 5.31 9.43 -2.10
C VAL A 27 5.20 7.92 -2.26
N LEU A 28 5.97 7.17 -1.46
CA LEU A 28 6.13 5.72 -1.54
C LEU A 28 5.46 5.04 -0.33
N LEU A 29 4.27 4.46 -0.52
CA LEU A 29 3.43 3.90 0.54
C LEU A 29 3.64 2.38 0.64
N HIS A 30 4.18 1.91 1.75
CA HIS A 30 4.46 0.50 2.00
C HIS A 30 3.20 -0.29 2.42
N GLY A 31 3.32 -1.62 2.47
CA GLY A 31 2.27 -2.53 2.90
C GLY A 31 2.47 -3.14 4.29
N PHE A 32 1.69 -4.17 4.59
CA PHE A 32 1.81 -4.98 5.80
C PHE A 32 2.68 -6.22 5.51
N PRO A 33 3.60 -6.57 6.37
CA PRO A 33 4.03 -5.91 7.62
C PRO A 33 5.35 -5.13 7.45
N GLU A 34 5.39 -4.25 6.47
CA GLU A 34 6.58 -3.50 6.08
C GLU A 34 6.70 -2.16 6.82
N CYS A 35 7.66 -1.34 6.38
CA CYS A 35 7.88 0.05 6.77
C CYS A 35 8.60 0.78 5.61
N TRP A 36 8.99 2.05 5.77
CA TRP A 36 9.71 2.82 4.76
C TRP A 36 10.89 2.05 4.13
N TYR A 37 11.52 1.16 4.88
CA TYR A 37 12.72 0.41 4.46
C TYR A 37 12.49 -0.50 3.25
N SER A 38 11.26 -0.93 3.02
CA SER A 38 10.91 -1.71 1.83
C SER A 38 11.13 -0.93 0.52
N TRP A 39 11.19 0.39 0.60
CA TRP A 39 11.44 1.30 -0.52
C TRP A 39 12.90 1.74 -0.70
N ARG A 40 13.85 1.22 0.10
CA ARG A 40 15.27 1.63 0.10
C ARG A 40 15.90 1.67 -1.29
N HIS A 41 15.56 0.72 -2.16
CA HIS A 41 16.06 0.64 -3.52
C HIS A 41 15.40 1.66 -4.45
N GLN A 42 14.12 1.94 -4.27
CA GLN A 42 13.36 2.91 -5.05
C GLN A 42 13.73 4.34 -4.66
N ILE A 43 13.90 4.62 -3.37
CA ILE A 43 14.41 5.91 -2.89
C ILE A 43 15.73 6.23 -3.57
N ALA A 44 16.70 5.31 -3.50
CA ALA A 44 18.03 5.52 -4.10
C ALA A 44 17.97 5.74 -5.63
N ALA A 45 17.07 5.06 -6.33
CA ALA A 45 16.92 5.19 -7.78
C ALA A 45 16.21 6.49 -8.19
N LEU A 46 15.25 6.96 -7.39
CA LEU A 46 14.46 8.16 -7.69
C LEU A 46 15.15 9.46 -7.25
N ALA A 47 15.92 9.43 -6.17
CA ALA A 47 16.54 10.59 -5.56
C ALA A 47 17.36 11.50 -6.51
N PRO A 48 18.04 11.00 -7.55
CA PRO A 48 18.74 11.85 -8.50
C PRO A 48 17.86 12.83 -9.28
N ARG A 49 16.55 12.55 -9.40
CA ARG A 49 15.62 13.30 -10.26
C ARG A 49 14.34 13.73 -9.57
N PHE A 50 14.02 13.16 -8.42
CA PHE A 50 12.77 13.32 -7.68
C PHE A 50 13.06 13.50 -6.21
N ARG A 51 12.14 14.15 -5.50
CA ARG A 51 12.08 14.10 -4.04
C ARG A 51 11.28 12.85 -3.65
N ALA A 52 12.00 11.77 -3.32
CA ALA A 52 11.41 10.52 -2.86
C ALA A 52 11.12 10.58 -1.36
N VAL A 53 9.87 10.37 -0.97
CA VAL A 53 9.40 10.38 0.42
C VAL A 53 8.72 9.05 0.71
N ALA A 54 9.31 8.26 1.60
CA ALA A 54 8.73 7.02 2.07
C ALA A 54 8.33 7.16 3.55
N PRO A 55 7.05 7.40 3.86
CA PRO A 55 6.59 7.41 5.23
C PRO A 55 6.53 5.99 5.80
N ASP A 56 6.78 5.86 7.10
CA ASP A 56 6.14 4.80 7.87
C ASP A 56 4.67 5.18 7.97
N LEU A 57 3.79 4.35 7.43
CA LEU A 57 2.35 4.62 7.49
C LEU A 57 1.87 4.66 8.95
N ARG A 58 0.73 5.32 9.19
CA ARG A 58 0.05 5.36 10.49
C ARG A 58 0.10 3.99 11.17
N GLY A 59 0.64 3.91 12.38
CA GLY A 59 0.70 2.66 13.14
C GLY A 59 1.94 1.81 12.93
N TYR A 60 2.77 2.11 11.95
CA TYR A 60 3.97 1.35 11.65
C TYR A 60 5.24 2.02 12.20
N ASN A 61 6.24 1.21 12.46
CA ASN A 61 7.60 1.58 12.84
C ASN A 61 7.65 2.80 13.78
N LEU A 62 8.22 3.91 13.36
CA LEU A 62 8.42 5.11 14.17
C LEU A 62 7.26 6.11 14.11
N SER A 63 6.27 5.90 13.24
CA SER A 63 5.06 6.74 13.17
C SER A 63 4.13 6.53 14.36
N ASP A 64 3.29 7.52 14.64
CA ASP A 64 2.28 7.47 15.70
C ASP A 64 1.32 6.29 15.50
N LYS A 65 0.87 5.72 16.63
CA LYS A 65 0.00 4.54 16.69
C LYS A 65 -1.27 4.85 17.48
N PRO A 66 -2.22 5.58 16.87
CA PRO A 66 -3.47 5.95 17.53
C PRO A 66 -4.23 4.73 18.05
N ALA A 67 -4.94 4.92 19.16
CA ALA A 67 -5.75 3.86 19.73
C ALA A 67 -7.06 3.64 18.93
N GLY A 68 -7.55 2.41 18.96
CA GLY A 68 -8.84 2.04 18.37
C GLY A 68 -8.74 1.64 16.89
N VAL A 69 -9.70 0.83 16.45
CA VAL A 69 -9.74 0.29 15.08
C VAL A 69 -10.14 1.38 14.07
N ALA A 70 -11.04 2.27 14.46
CA ALA A 70 -11.55 3.33 13.58
C ALA A 70 -10.43 4.29 13.09
N ALA A 71 -9.40 4.48 13.91
CA ALA A 71 -8.24 5.31 13.54
C ALA A 71 -7.45 4.76 12.34
N TYR A 72 -7.73 3.54 11.90
CA TYR A 72 -7.07 2.87 10.77
C TYR A 72 -8.02 2.64 9.60
N ALA A 73 -9.16 3.32 9.58
CA ALA A 73 -10.07 3.31 8.45
C ALA A 73 -9.42 4.01 7.23
N LEU A 74 -9.76 3.54 6.05
CA LEU A 74 -9.14 4.00 4.80
C LEU A 74 -9.21 5.54 4.61
N PRO A 75 -10.31 6.23 4.96
CA PRO A 75 -10.35 7.70 4.91
C PRO A 75 -9.28 8.39 5.78
N GLU A 76 -8.97 7.84 6.96
CA GLU A 76 -7.91 8.37 7.82
C GLU A 76 -6.52 8.21 7.17
N LEU A 77 -6.29 7.07 6.52
CA LEU A 77 -5.03 6.79 5.83
C LEU A 77 -4.85 7.69 4.59
N VAL A 78 -5.94 7.94 3.88
CA VAL A 78 -5.97 8.87 2.74
C VAL A 78 -5.70 10.30 3.20
N ALA A 79 -6.33 10.72 4.30
CA ALA A 79 -6.11 12.05 4.89
C ALA A 79 -4.66 12.24 5.35
N ASP A 80 -4.00 11.19 5.85
CA ASP A 80 -2.57 11.22 6.19
C ASP A 80 -1.71 11.54 4.95
N VAL A 81 -1.98 10.88 3.83
CA VAL A 81 -1.26 11.09 2.58
C VAL A 81 -1.52 12.50 2.04
N ARG A 82 -2.77 12.98 2.12
CA ARG A 82 -3.12 14.34 1.69
C ARG A 82 -2.34 15.39 2.48
N GLY A 83 -2.38 15.30 3.80
CA GLY A 83 -1.63 16.21 4.66
C GLY A 83 -0.11 16.06 4.52
N LEU A 84 0.39 14.87 4.19
CA LEU A 84 1.81 14.67 3.88
C LEU A 84 2.22 15.44 2.62
N VAL A 85 1.47 15.36 1.53
CA VAL A 85 1.73 16.12 0.29
C VAL A 85 1.76 17.62 0.60
N GLU A 86 0.79 18.13 1.37
CA GLU A 86 0.72 19.53 1.78
C GLU A 86 1.90 19.95 2.67
N ALA A 87 2.32 19.09 3.60
CA ALA A 87 3.45 19.35 4.49
C ALA A 87 4.80 19.44 3.76
N PHE A 88 4.92 18.79 2.61
CA PHE A 88 6.07 18.97 1.70
C PHE A 88 5.97 20.18 0.79
N GLY A 89 4.91 21.00 0.93
CA GLY A 89 4.70 22.25 0.19
C GLY A 89 4.13 22.04 -1.22
N GLU A 90 3.64 20.83 -1.51
CA GLU A 90 3.13 20.47 -2.84
C GLU A 90 1.60 20.45 -2.88
N ARG A 91 1.04 20.64 -4.07
CA ARG A 91 -0.40 20.52 -4.33
C ARG A 91 -0.77 19.14 -4.84
N GLU A 92 0.15 18.54 -5.58
CA GLU A 92 0.02 17.22 -6.19
C GLU A 92 1.33 16.43 -6.03
N ALA A 93 1.24 15.12 -6.09
CA ALA A 93 2.39 14.23 -6.03
C ALA A 93 2.20 13.01 -6.94
N VAL A 94 3.29 12.35 -7.26
CA VAL A 94 3.25 10.96 -7.72
C VAL A 94 2.99 10.09 -6.49
N ILE A 95 1.95 9.26 -6.55
CA ILE A 95 1.61 8.33 -5.48
C ILE A 95 1.98 6.92 -5.92
N VAL A 96 2.85 6.28 -5.17
CA VAL A 96 3.30 4.91 -5.39
C VAL A 96 2.90 4.07 -4.18
N GLY A 97 2.21 2.95 -4.38
CA GLY A 97 1.77 2.11 -3.27
C GLY A 97 1.95 0.62 -3.52
N HIS A 98 2.29 -0.12 -2.48
CA HIS A 98 2.37 -1.57 -2.46
C HIS A 98 1.44 -2.13 -1.39
N ASP A 99 0.73 -3.24 -1.65
CA ASP A 99 -0.17 -3.91 -0.70
C ASP A 99 -1.15 -2.92 -0.05
N TRP A 100 -1.17 -2.73 1.27
CA TRP A 100 -1.99 -1.72 1.95
C TRP A 100 -1.70 -0.30 1.46
N GLY A 101 -0.43 0.03 1.22
CA GLY A 101 -0.08 1.30 0.58
C GLY A 101 -0.68 1.46 -0.81
N GLY A 102 -0.83 0.34 -1.55
CA GLY A 102 -1.55 0.30 -2.82
C GLY A 102 -3.06 0.56 -2.65
N ALA A 103 -3.70 -0.01 -1.64
CA ALA A 103 -5.11 0.26 -1.33
C ALA A 103 -5.34 1.74 -0.98
N VAL A 104 -4.42 2.34 -0.21
CA VAL A 104 -4.43 3.79 0.10
C VAL A 104 -4.21 4.60 -1.17
N ALA A 105 -3.25 4.22 -2.03
CA ALA A 105 -2.93 4.92 -3.27
C ALA A 105 -4.11 4.92 -4.26
N TRP A 106 -4.78 3.77 -4.45
CA TRP A 106 -6.00 3.68 -5.26
C TRP A 106 -7.09 4.63 -4.73
N THR A 107 -7.34 4.59 -3.42
CA THR A 107 -8.39 5.41 -2.80
C THR A 107 -8.04 6.90 -2.86
N PHE A 108 -6.78 7.25 -2.61
CA PHE A 108 -6.30 8.62 -2.75
C PHE A 108 -6.53 9.17 -4.15
N ALA A 109 -6.19 8.39 -5.19
CA ALA A 109 -6.38 8.82 -6.57
C ALA A 109 -7.86 8.97 -6.98
N MET A 110 -8.77 8.21 -6.36
CA MET A 110 -10.21 8.35 -6.54
C MET A 110 -10.79 9.58 -5.84
N GLU A 111 -10.31 9.87 -4.62
CA GLU A 111 -10.87 10.93 -3.76
C GLU A 111 -10.18 12.28 -3.97
N HIS A 112 -8.90 12.27 -4.40
CA HIS A 112 -8.07 13.45 -4.65
C HIS A 112 -7.45 13.43 -6.05
N PRO A 113 -8.26 13.40 -7.14
CA PRO A 113 -7.73 13.38 -8.49
C PRO A 113 -6.87 14.62 -8.80
N GLU A 114 -7.18 15.77 -8.19
CA GLU A 114 -6.43 17.03 -8.32
C GLU A 114 -5.06 17.01 -7.65
N ALA A 115 -4.86 16.09 -6.69
CA ALA A 115 -3.61 15.92 -5.96
C ALA A 115 -2.79 14.72 -6.45
N THR A 116 -3.30 13.98 -7.42
CA THR A 116 -2.66 12.79 -7.98
C THR A 116 -2.08 13.11 -9.35
N ARG A 117 -0.79 13.41 -9.42
CA ARG A 117 -0.09 13.67 -10.68
C ARG A 117 0.07 12.42 -11.52
N ARG A 118 0.47 11.31 -10.90
CA ARG A 118 0.52 9.94 -11.44
C ARG A 118 0.31 8.95 -10.33
N LEU A 119 -0.20 7.79 -10.71
CA LEU A 119 -0.44 6.68 -9.79
C LEU A 119 0.39 5.46 -10.21
N VAL A 120 1.11 4.87 -9.27
CA VAL A 120 1.76 3.57 -9.46
C VAL A 120 1.31 2.64 -8.34
N VAL A 121 0.82 1.46 -8.70
CA VAL A 121 0.43 0.46 -7.71
C VAL A 121 1.14 -0.85 -7.98
N MET A 122 1.62 -1.48 -6.92
CA MET A 122 2.35 -2.73 -6.99
C MET A 122 1.63 -3.81 -6.17
N ASN A 123 1.36 -4.95 -6.79
CA ASN A 123 0.71 -6.11 -6.15
C ASN A 123 -0.45 -5.74 -5.23
N CYS A 124 -1.34 -4.87 -5.71
CA CYS A 124 -2.58 -4.52 -5.03
C CYS A 124 -3.68 -4.23 -6.06
N PRO A 125 -4.79 -4.96 -6.04
CA PRO A 125 -5.90 -4.71 -6.93
C PRO A 125 -6.64 -3.42 -6.54
N HIS A 126 -7.35 -2.85 -7.51
CA HIS A 126 -8.34 -1.82 -7.19
C HIS A 126 -9.36 -2.38 -6.18
N PRO A 127 -9.79 -1.60 -5.16
CA PRO A 127 -10.70 -2.09 -4.12
C PRO A 127 -12.00 -2.73 -4.66
N ALA A 128 -12.55 -2.20 -5.76
CA ALA A 128 -13.73 -2.77 -6.41
C ALA A 128 -13.48 -4.19 -6.95
N ILE A 129 -12.33 -4.41 -7.61
CA ILE A 129 -11.94 -5.73 -8.15
C ILE A 129 -11.68 -6.70 -7.00
N PHE A 130 -11.00 -6.26 -5.94
CA PHE A 130 -10.76 -7.10 -4.77
C PHE A 130 -12.08 -7.54 -4.12
N ALA A 131 -13.01 -6.61 -3.90
CA ALA A 131 -14.31 -6.90 -3.35
C ALA A 131 -15.08 -7.93 -4.20
N GLN A 132 -15.11 -7.75 -5.53
CA GLN A 132 -15.75 -8.69 -6.45
C GLN A 132 -15.13 -10.09 -6.34
N HIS A 133 -13.81 -10.19 -6.33
CA HIS A 133 -13.12 -11.48 -6.25
C HIS A 133 -13.27 -12.17 -4.89
N LEU A 134 -13.32 -11.44 -3.78
CA LEU A 134 -13.62 -12.04 -2.48
C LEU A 134 -15.01 -12.71 -2.46
N GLY A 135 -15.98 -12.17 -3.21
CA GLY A 135 -17.32 -12.72 -3.31
C GLY A 135 -17.47 -13.87 -4.29
N THR A 136 -16.62 -13.98 -5.31
CA THR A 136 -16.81 -14.89 -6.45
C THR A 136 -15.66 -15.88 -6.68
N ASN A 137 -14.43 -15.56 -6.27
CA ASN A 137 -13.23 -16.37 -6.50
C ASN A 137 -12.83 -17.16 -5.25
N ARG A 138 -13.15 -18.45 -5.22
CA ARG A 138 -12.83 -19.33 -4.09
C ARG A 138 -11.32 -19.45 -3.82
N ARG A 139 -10.47 -19.35 -4.86
CA ARG A 139 -9.01 -19.39 -4.67
C ARG A 139 -8.54 -18.14 -3.94
N GLN A 140 -9.02 -16.96 -4.36
CA GLN A 140 -8.67 -15.71 -3.68
C GLN A 140 -9.21 -15.68 -2.26
N LEU A 141 -10.43 -16.14 -2.03
CA LEU A 141 -10.99 -16.25 -0.69
C LEU A 141 -10.11 -17.15 0.22
N ALA A 142 -9.64 -18.29 -0.32
CA ALA A 142 -8.74 -19.16 0.41
C ALA A 142 -7.38 -18.50 0.70
N ARG A 143 -6.80 -17.76 -0.26
CA ARG A 143 -5.55 -17.00 -0.05
C ARG A 143 -5.71 -15.90 1.00
N SER A 144 -6.91 -15.33 1.11
CA SER A 144 -7.25 -14.25 2.05
C SER A 144 -7.63 -14.73 3.46
N TRP A 145 -7.39 -16.01 3.81
CA TRP A 145 -7.74 -16.59 5.10
C TRP A 145 -7.22 -15.79 6.31
N TYR A 146 -6.03 -15.19 6.16
CA TYR A 146 -5.37 -14.42 7.21
C TYR A 146 -6.17 -13.15 7.57
N MET A 147 -6.92 -12.57 6.63
CA MET A 147 -7.78 -11.41 6.90
C MET A 147 -8.88 -11.76 7.92
N PHE A 148 -9.43 -12.97 7.85
CA PHE A 148 -10.40 -13.49 8.82
C PHE A 148 -9.73 -13.82 10.15
N PHE A 149 -8.54 -14.42 10.11
CA PHE A 149 -7.74 -14.67 11.31
C PHE A 149 -7.44 -13.38 12.08
N PHE A 150 -7.13 -12.31 11.38
CA PHE A 150 -6.85 -10.99 11.98
C PHE A 150 -8.07 -10.33 12.65
N GLN A 151 -9.29 -10.84 12.43
CA GLN A 151 -10.48 -10.37 13.16
C GLN A 151 -10.53 -10.87 14.61
N LEU A 152 -9.79 -11.93 14.94
CA LEU A 152 -9.72 -12.45 16.30
C LEU A 152 -9.05 -11.43 17.22
N PRO A 153 -9.58 -11.23 18.46
CA PRO A 153 -8.95 -10.33 19.40
C PRO A 153 -7.65 -10.93 19.94
N TRP A 154 -6.63 -10.11 20.13
CA TRP A 154 -5.32 -10.36 20.76
C TRP A 154 -4.53 -11.56 20.22
N LEU A 155 -5.14 -12.59 19.69
CA LEU A 155 -4.47 -13.82 19.24
C LEU A 155 -3.50 -13.58 18.07
N PRO A 156 -3.88 -12.86 16.98
CA PRO A 156 -2.95 -12.58 15.88
C PRO A 156 -1.72 -11.79 16.33
N GLU A 157 -1.92 -10.76 17.14
CA GLU A 157 -0.82 -9.94 17.67
C GLU A 157 0.13 -10.77 18.52
N THR A 158 -0.41 -11.66 19.37
CA THR A 158 0.38 -12.53 20.21
C THR A 158 1.22 -13.51 19.38
N LEU A 159 0.59 -14.19 18.41
CA LEU A 159 1.29 -15.16 17.58
C LEU A 159 2.34 -14.51 16.68
N LEU A 160 2.01 -13.40 16.03
CA LEU A 160 2.97 -12.68 15.18
C LEU A 160 4.11 -12.07 15.99
N GLY A 161 3.88 -11.71 17.25
CA GLY A 161 4.90 -11.17 18.15
C GLY A 161 5.86 -12.21 18.73
N LEU A 162 5.55 -13.52 18.65
CA LEU A 162 6.41 -14.58 19.18
C LEU A 162 7.81 -14.55 18.56
N GLY A 163 8.82 -14.77 19.40
CA GLY A 163 10.21 -14.83 18.96
C GLY A 163 10.67 -13.52 18.29
N HIS A 164 10.24 -12.36 18.81
CA HIS A 164 10.53 -11.07 18.24
C HIS A 164 10.08 -10.98 16.77
N ALA A 165 8.81 -11.26 16.50
CA ALA A 165 8.18 -11.24 15.18
C ALA A 165 8.86 -12.15 14.13
N ARG A 166 9.44 -13.28 14.57
CA ARG A 166 10.10 -14.24 13.67
C ARG A 166 9.17 -14.76 12.59
N LEU A 167 7.89 -14.99 12.93
CA LEU A 167 6.89 -15.46 11.96
C LEU A 167 6.69 -14.47 10.80
N ILE A 168 6.86 -13.16 11.01
CA ILE A 168 6.82 -12.15 9.95
C ILE A 168 7.97 -12.34 8.98
N ALA A 169 9.22 -12.44 9.48
CA ALA A 169 10.38 -12.67 8.63
C ALA A 169 10.29 -13.99 7.86
N ASP A 170 9.85 -15.05 8.55
CA ASP A 170 9.65 -16.36 7.93
C ASP A 170 8.56 -16.31 6.84
N ALA A 171 7.47 -15.56 7.05
CA ALA A 171 6.41 -15.38 6.07
C ALA A 171 6.93 -14.63 4.85
N ILE A 172 7.59 -13.49 5.04
CA ILE A 172 8.17 -12.70 3.94
C ILE A 172 9.13 -13.57 3.12
N ARG A 173 10.09 -14.25 3.77
CA ARG A 173 11.07 -15.09 3.09
C ARG A 173 10.41 -16.23 2.31
N ARG A 174 9.43 -16.95 2.90
CA ARG A 174 8.76 -18.09 2.27
C ARG A 174 7.86 -17.71 1.12
N THR A 175 7.33 -16.50 1.12
CA THR A 175 6.43 -15.99 0.08
C THR A 175 7.17 -15.22 -1.02
N ALA A 176 8.43 -14.84 -0.80
CA ALA A 176 9.30 -14.32 -1.83
C ALA A 176 9.69 -15.44 -2.81
N VAL A 177 9.57 -15.18 -4.11
CA VAL A 177 10.03 -16.09 -5.19
C VAL A 177 11.54 -16.10 -5.22
N ARG A 178 12.15 -14.92 -5.11
CA ARG A 178 13.58 -14.73 -4.99
C ARG A 178 13.98 -14.62 -3.53
N GLN A 179 14.23 -15.76 -2.91
CA GLN A 179 14.58 -15.81 -1.48
C GLN A 179 15.93 -15.15 -1.15
N ASP A 180 16.78 -14.95 -2.16
CA ASP A 180 18.06 -14.25 -2.07
C ASP A 180 17.93 -12.73 -2.14
N SER A 181 16.76 -12.21 -2.48
CA SER A 181 16.49 -10.76 -2.62
C SER A 181 16.40 -10.01 -1.28
N LEU A 182 16.17 -10.75 -0.19
CA LEU A 182 16.06 -10.22 1.16
C LEU A 182 17.14 -10.84 2.04
N THR A 183 18.06 -10.01 2.48
CA THR A 183 19.16 -10.43 3.38
C THR A 183 18.65 -10.68 4.80
N GLU A 184 19.47 -11.31 5.65
CA GLU A 184 19.15 -11.42 7.09
C GLU A 184 19.02 -10.05 7.75
N GLU A 185 19.82 -9.07 7.33
CA GLU A 185 19.77 -7.71 7.84
C GLU A 185 18.45 -7.02 7.48
N ASP A 186 17.97 -7.17 6.24
CA ASP A 186 16.67 -6.66 5.81
C ASP A 186 15.54 -7.22 6.67
N LEU A 187 15.56 -8.53 6.90
CA LEU A 187 14.55 -9.20 7.72
C LEU A 187 14.62 -8.82 9.19
N LEU A 188 15.82 -8.59 9.71
CA LEU A 188 16.00 -8.09 11.08
C LEU A 188 15.44 -6.68 11.23
N TYR A 189 15.65 -5.81 10.22
CA TYR A 189 15.08 -4.46 10.23
C TYR A 189 13.54 -4.49 10.26
N LEU A 190 12.92 -5.25 9.37
CA LEU A 190 11.46 -5.39 9.30
C LEU A 190 10.87 -5.98 10.60
N ARG A 191 11.56 -6.97 11.20
CA ARG A 191 11.19 -7.52 12.50
C ARG A 191 11.27 -6.49 13.62
N ALA A 192 12.35 -5.72 13.67
CA ALA A 192 12.54 -4.67 14.67
C ALA A 192 11.41 -3.64 14.59
N ALA A 193 11.06 -3.19 13.38
CA ALA A 193 9.96 -2.28 13.14
C ALA A 193 8.61 -2.85 13.61
N ALA A 194 8.33 -4.13 13.33
CA ALA A 194 7.11 -4.80 13.77
C ALA A 194 7.04 -5.03 15.30
N CYS A 195 8.20 -5.13 15.97
CA CYS A 195 8.28 -5.32 17.42
C CYS A 195 8.10 -4.04 18.23
N LEU A 196 8.07 -2.87 17.60
CA LEU A 196 7.82 -1.63 18.33
C LEU A 196 6.45 -1.66 19.03
N PRO A 197 6.34 -1.07 20.23
CA PRO A 197 5.10 -1.11 21.00
C PRO A 197 3.89 -0.65 20.19
N GLY A 198 2.88 -1.51 20.06
CA GLY A 198 1.65 -1.22 19.34
C GLY A 198 1.69 -1.46 17.82
N ALA A 199 2.85 -1.65 17.18
CA ALA A 199 2.97 -1.76 15.73
C ALA A 199 2.17 -2.93 15.14
N LEU A 200 2.27 -4.13 15.70
CA LEU A 200 1.48 -5.28 15.24
C LEU A 200 -0.01 -5.06 15.36
N ARG A 201 -0.47 -4.50 16.49
CA ARG A 201 -1.88 -4.20 16.69
C ARG A 201 -2.36 -3.16 15.68
N ALA A 202 -1.58 -2.14 15.45
CA ALA A 202 -1.88 -1.07 14.50
C ALA A 202 -1.97 -1.62 13.06
N GLY A 203 -0.97 -2.38 12.61
CA GLY A 203 -1.00 -3.02 11.29
C GLY A 203 -2.18 -3.98 11.10
N ILE A 204 -2.52 -4.78 12.12
CA ILE A 204 -3.70 -5.65 12.09
C ILE A 204 -5.01 -4.85 12.07
N ASN A 205 -5.03 -3.66 12.66
CA ASN A 205 -6.22 -2.81 12.67
C ASN A 205 -6.59 -2.27 11.27
N TYR A 206 -5.67 -2.22 10.30
CA TYR A 206 -6.01 -1.96 8.89
C TYR A 206 -7.03 -2.99 8.38
N TYR A 207 -6.76 -4.26 8.60
CA TYR A 207 -7.66 -5.35 8.22
C TYR A 207 -8.98 -5.33 9.01
N ARG A 208 -8.91 -5.01 10.31
CA ARG A 208 -10.12 -4.88 11.14
C ARG A 208 -10.99 -3.70 10.72
N ALA A 209 -10.39 -2.58 10.40
CA ALA A 209 -11.11 -1.40 9.93
C ALA A 209 -11.74 -1.64 8.56
N ALA A 210 -10.99 -2.19 7.60
CA ALA A 210 -11.50 -2.54 6.29
C ALA A 210 -12.65 -3.56 6.38
N PHE A 211 -12.54 -4.58 7.23
CA PHE A 211 -13.61 -5.57 7.41
C PHE A 211 -14.91 -4.96 7.96
N ARG A 212 -14.84 -3.82 8.61
CA ARG A 212 -15.99 -3.06 9.14
C ARG A 212 -16.49 -1.97 8.19
N SER A 213 -15.83 -1.80 7.04
CA SER A 213 -16.26 -0.83 6.02
C SER A 213 -17.62 -1.22 5.41
N PRO A 214 -18.37 -0.26 4.85
CA PRO A 214 -19.62 -0.55 4.14
C PRO A 214 -19.44 -1.58 3.03
N GLU A 215 -18.36 -1.46 2.24
CA GLU A 215 -18.04 -2.35 1.12
C GLU A 215 -17.82 -3.79 1.60
N ALA A 216 -17.05 -3.98 2.66
CA ALA A 216 -16.81 -5.29 3.23
C ALA A 216 -18.07 -5.91 3.80
N ARG A 217 -18.94 -5.11 4.43
CA ARG A 217 -20.24 -5.60 4.93
C ARG A 217 -21.16 -6.06 3.82
N ALA A 218 -21.05 -5.49 2.62
CA ALA A 218 -21.80 -5.92 1.45
C ALA A 218 -21.48 -7.36 1.05
N LEU A 219 -20.22 -7.79 1.25
CA LEU A 219 -19.76 -9.15 0.94
C LEU A 219 -20.28 -10.20 1.93
N TRP A 220 -20.80 -9.79 3.07
CA TRP A 220 -21.31 -10.72 4.07
C TRP A 220 -22.62 -11.38 3.60
N PRO A 221 -22.85 -12.66 3.94
CA PRO A 221 -24.09 -13.32 3.66
C PRO A 221 -25.29 -12.52 4.17
N ARG A 222 -26.36 -12.45 3.37
CA ARG A 222 -27.57 -11.68 3.71
C ARG A 222 -28.09 -11.97 5.11
N TRP A 223 -28.08 -13.26 5.53
CA TRP A 223 -28.52 -13.65 6.86
C TRP A 223 -27.65 -13.08 7.97
N LEU A 224 -26.31 -13.00 7.78
CA LEU A 224 -25.37 -12.42 8.76
C LEU A 224 -25.55 -10.92 8.85
N ARG A 225 -25.69 -10.24 7.70
CA ARG A 225 -25.97 -8.80 7.66
C ARG A 225 -27.28 -8.46 8.39
N ARG A 226 -28.34 -9.21 8.09
CA ARG A 226 -29.65 -9.04 8.72
C ARG A 226 -29.60 -9.31 10.23
N PHE A 227 -28.86 -10.31 10.65
CA PHE A 227 -28.66 -10.64 12.07
C PHE A 227 -27.92 -9.53 12.83
N LEU A 228 -26.83 -8.98 12.25
CA LEU A 228 -25.97 -8.00 12.93
C LEU A 228 -26.47 -6.55 12.82
N TYR A 229 -27.11 -6.17 11.73
CA TYR A 229 -27.45 -4.78 11.39
C TYR A 229 -28.94 -4.56 11.08
N GLY A 230 -29.77 -5.59 11.05
CA GLY A 230 -31.16 -5.51 10.63
C GLY A 230 -31.30 -5.29 9.12
N GLU A 231 -32.42 -4.66 8.69
CA GLU A 231 -32.72 -4.37 7.26
C GLU A 231 -32.27 -2.96 6.84
N ARG A 232 -31.42 -2.30 7.63
CA ARG A 232 -30.96 -0.95 7.30
C ARG A 232 -30.11 -0.97 6.03
N PRO A 233 -30.33 -0.05 5.10
CA PRO A 233 -29.42 0.16 3.98
C PRO A 233 -28.00 0.43 4.49
N ILE A 234 -27.01 -0.13 3.82
CA ILE A 234 -25.62 0.20 4.09
C ILE A 234 -25.29 1.46 3.28
N GLU A 235 -25.17 2.60 3.95
CA GLU A 235 -24.75 3.84 3.29
C GLU A 235 -23.34 3.68 2.70
N GLY A 236 -23.14 4.24 1.50
CA GLY A 236 -21.85 4.19 0.80
C GLY A 236 -21.55 2.86 0.10
N LEU A 237 -22.53 1.94 0.03
CA LEU A 237 -22.36 0.67 -0.66
C LEU A 237 -22.23 0.87 -2.17
N ARG A 238 -21.08 0.44 -2.73
CA ARG A 238 -20.81 0.43 -4.17
C ARG A 238 -20.87 -1.01 -4.66
N GLU A 239 -22.00 -1.40 -5.24
CA GLU A 239 -22.25 -2.79 -5.66
C GLU A 239 -21.72 -3.10 -7.07
N ARG A 240 -21.64 -2.08 -7.94
CA ARG A 240 -21.21 -2.21 -9.33
C ARG A 240 -19.94 -1.42 -9.59
N LEU A 241 -19.14 -1.82 -10.58
CA LEU A 241 -17.91 -1.11 -10.95
C LEU A 241 -18.17 0.35 -11.34
N GLU A 242 -19.30 0.61 -11.96
CA GLU A 242 -19.74 1.96 -12.37
C GLU A 242 -20.07 2.90 -11.21
N ASP A 243 -20.29 2.36 -10.00
CA ASP A 243 -20.54 3.16 -8.79
C ASP A 243 -19.23 3.73 -8.19
N TRP A 244 -18.08 3.30 -8.70
CA TRP A 244 -16.78 3.73 -8.21
C TRP A 244 -16.28 4.95 -8.98
N PRO A 245 -15.65 5.94 -8.29
CA PRO A 245 -15.01 7.05 -8.98
C PRO A 245 -13.92 6.54 -9.93
N ARG A 246 -13.87 7.09 -11.14
CA ARG A 246 -12.86 6.73 -12.11
C ARG A 246 -11.57 7.52 -11.87
N ILE A 247 -10.44 6.84 -11.95
CA ILE A 247 -9.12 7.44 -11.78
C ILE A 247 -8.73 8.16 -13.08
N THR A 248 -8.45 9.44 -12.99
CA THR A 248 -8.07 10.29 -14.14
C THR A 248 -6.57 10.41 -14.34
N ALA A 249 -5.79 10.19 -13.28
CA ALA A 249 -4.33 10.24 -13.33
C ALA A 249 -3.77 9.10 -14.21
N PRO A 250 -2.71 9.34 -14.99
CA PRO A 250 -1.96 8.26 -15.63
C PRO A 250 -1.54 7.22 -14.58
N THR A 251 -1.83 5.95 -14.86
CA THR A 251 -1.71 4.87 -13.90
C THR A 251 -0.85 3.73 -14.44
N LEU A 252 0.13 3.29 -13.64
CA LEU A 252 0.92 2.10 -13.86
C LEU A 252 0.61 1.06 -12.78
N LEU A 253 0.23 -0.14 -13.19
CA LEU A 253 0.12 -1.31 -12.33
C LEU A 253 1.31 -2.24 -12.57
N VAL A 254 2.07 -2.54 -11.53
CA VAL A 254 3.16 -3.54 -11.57
C VAL A 254 2.73 -4.76 -10.79
N TRP A 255 2.87 -5.95 -11.37
CA TRP A 255 2.40 -7.18 -10.74
C TRP A 255 3.42 -8.30 -10.82
N GLY A 256 3.86 -8.81 -9.67
CA GLY A 256 4.62 -10.05 -9.55
C GLY A 256 3.67 -11.24 -9.75
N GLU A 257 3.89 -12.02 -10.81
CA GLU A 257 2.92 -13.03 -11.25
C GLU A 257 2.76 -14.22 -10.29
N GLN A 258 3.74 -14.44 -9.42
CA GLN A 258 3.75 -15.56 -8.48
C GLN A 258 3.30 -15.16 -7.07
N ASP A 259 2.53 -14.06 -6.95
CA ASP A 259 1.97 -13.62 -5.67
C ASP A 259 1.05 -14.69 -5.08
N VAL A 260 1.40 -15.14 -3.87
CA VAL A 260 0.65 -16.17 -3.15
C VAL A 260 -0.53 -15.61 -2.34
N ALA A 261 -0.52 -14.30 -2.05
CA ALA A 261 -1.57 -13.60 -1.31
C ALA A 261 -2.64 -13.04 -2.24
N LEU A 262 -2.20 -12.36 -3.30
CA LEU A 262 -3.05 -11.68 -4.27
C LEU A 262 -2.82 -12.29 -5.67
N GLY A 263 -3.78 -13.08 -6.14
CA GLY A 263 -3.64 -13.79 -7.42
C GLY A 263 -3.56 -12.84 -8.60
N LYS A 264 -2.81 -13.22 -9.64
CA LYS A 264 -2.67 -12.44 -10.89
C LYS A 264 -4.01 -12.06 -11.51
N GLU A 265 -5.03 -12.89 -11.34
CA GLU A 265 -6.38 -12.62 -11.80
C GLU A 265 -7.00 -11.33 -11.25
N LEU A 266 -6.48 -10.82 -10.14
CA LEU A 266 -6.89 -9.55 -9.55
C LEU A 266 -6.32 -8.31 -10.27
N SER A 267 -5.36 -8.50 -11.15
CA SER A 267 -4.77 -7.40 -11.95
C SER A 267 -5.52 -7.14 -13.26
N VAL A 268 -6.59 -7.86 -13.52
CA VAL A 268 -7.36 -7.82 -14.77
C VAL A 268 -8.73 -7.19 -14.54
N GLY A 269 -9.27 -6.51 -15.57
CA GLY A 269 -10.62 -5.95 -15.53
C GLY A 269 -10.73 -4.61 -14.83
N MET A 270 -9.61 -3.87 -14.68
CA MET A 270 -9.58 -2.55 -14.06
C MET A 270 -9.86 -1.41 -15.06
N GLU A 271 -9.84 -1.67 -16.36
CA GLU A 271 -9.99 -0.66 -17.42
C GLU A 271 -11.23 0.23 -17.25
N PRO A 272 -12.40 -0.30 -16.85
CA PRO A 272 -13.58 0.55 -16.63
C PRO A 272 -13.44 1.56 -15.48
N LEU A 273 -12.52 1.29 -14.54
CA LEU A 273 -12.28 2.10 -13.34
C LEU A 273 -11.26 3.22 -13.59
N ILE A 274 -10.58 3.21 -14.75
CA ILE A 274 -9.51 4.14 -15.06
C ILE A 274 -9.90 4.94 -16.31
N ALA A 275 -9.95 6.26 -16.15
CA ALA A 275 -10.27 7.19 -17.24
C ALA A 275 -9.00 7.73 -17.92
N GLY A 276 -7.89 7.77 -17.18
CA GLY A 276 -6.60 8.20 -17.70
C GLY A 276 -5.85 7.07 -18.44
N PRO A 277 -4.63 7.35 -18.95
CA PRO A 277 -3.75 6.33 -19.49
C PRO A 277 -3.48 5.22 -18.46
N PHE A 278 -3.57 3.98 -18.88
CA PHE A 278 -3.37 2.81 -18.00
C PHE A 278 -2.44 1.80 -18.61
N GLU A 279 -1.42 1.43 -17.87
CA GLU A 279 -0.44 0.43 -18.26
C GLU A 279 -0.29 -0.65 -17.18
N VAL A 280 -0.13 -1.90 -17.59
CA VAL A 280 0.13 -3.03 -16.69
C VAL A 280 1.45 -3.67 -17.06
N LYS A 281 2.35 -3.82 -16.09
CA LYS A 281 3.63 -4.53 -16.21
C LYS A 281 3.63 -5.76 -15.33
N TYR A 282 3.87 -6.91 -15.94
CA TYR A 282 4.01 -8.18 -15.22
C TYR A 282 5.47 -8.55 -15.05
N ILE A 283 5.82 -9.05 -13.85
CA ILE A 283 7.15 -9.58 -13.55
C ILE A 283 7.02 -11.07 -13.24
N PRO A 284 7.38 -11.96 -14.20
CA PRO A 284 7.13 -13.41 -14.09
C PRO A 284 7.86 -14.08 -12.92
N LEU A 285 9.06 -13.60 -12.58
CA LEU A 285 9.91 -14.18 -11.54
C LEU A 285 9.88 -13.33 -10.25
N SER A 286 8.68 -12.89 -9.86
CA SER A 286 8.46 -12.18 -8.61
C SER A 286 7.13 -12.56 -7.98
N GLY A 287 7.10 -12.53 -6.65
CA GLY A 287 5.91 -12.72 -5.83
C GLY A 287 5.31 -11.41 -5.37
N HIS A 288 4.90 -11.42 -4.10
CA HIS A 288 4.23 -10.28 -3.48
C HIS A 288 5.15 -9.07 -3.27
N TRP A 289 6.42 -9.32 -2.91
CA TRP A 289 7.37 -8.27 -2.50
C TRP A 289 8.14 -7.70 -3.70
N VAL A 290 7.40 -7.36 -4.77
CA VAL A 290 7.95 -7.08 -6.10
C VAL A 290 9.02 -5.99 -6.11
N GLN A 291 8.87 -4.92 -5.31
CA GLN A 291 9.81 -3.81 -5.19
C GLN A 291 11.12 -4.22 -4.50
N GLN A 292 11.09 -5.30 -3.73
CA GLN A 292 12.25 -5.85 -3.03
C GLN A 292 12.85 -7.05 -3.76
N GLU A 293 12.01 -7.86 -4.43
CA GLU A 293 12.46 -9.04 -5.17
C GLU A 293 13.13 -8.69 -6.51
N GLN A 294 12.65 -7.66 -7.20
CA GLN A 294 13.12 -7.25 -8.52
C GLN A 294 13.38 -5.73 -8.58
N PRO A 295 14.20 -5.17 -7.66
CA PRO A 295 14.32 -3.72 -7.51
C PRO A 295 14.80 -3.05 -8.80
N GLN A 296 15.72 -3.65 -9.57
CA GLN A 296 16.22 -3.05 -10.81
C GLN A 296 15.13 -2.94 -11.87
N VAL A 297 14.28 -3.98 -12.01
CA VAL A 297 13.16 -4.00 -12.97
C VAL A 297 12.11 -2.97 -12.57
N VAL A 298 11.74 -2.95 -11.29
CA VAL A 298 10.78 -1.98 -10.74
C VAL A 298 11.28 -0.55 -10.89
N ASN A 299 12.55 -0.30 -10.57
CA ASN A 299 13.17 1.01 -10.73
C ASN A 299 13.16 1.47 -12.20
N GLY A 300 13.45 0.56 -13.15
CA GLY A 300 13.33 0.85 -14.57
C GLY A 300 11.92 1.27 -14.96
N TYR A 301 10.89 0.52 -14.57
CA TYR A 301 9.50 0.87 -14.84
C TYR A 301 9.07 2.21 -14.21
N LEU A 302 9.53 2.49 -13.00
CA LEU A 302 9.26 3.77 -12.34
C LEU A 302 9.92 4.93 -13.10
N LEU A 303 11.21 4.82 -13.41
CA LEU A 303 11.95 5.88 -14.10
C LEU A 303 11.41 6.13 -15.52
N ASP A 304 11.04 5.08 -16.25
CA ASP A 304 10.43 5.20 -17.56
C ASP A 304 9.05 5.89 -17.48
N PHE A 305 8.22 5.45 -16.54
CA PHE A 305 6.88 5.99 -16.37
C PHE A 305 6.86 7.43 -15.86
N LEU A 306 7.87 7.84 -15.10
CA LEU A 306 7.96 9.17 -14.48
C LEU A 306 8.91 10.12 -15.24
N GLY A 307 9.63 9.63 -16.23
CA GLY A 307 10.78 10.32 -16.80
C GLY A 307 10.55 11.72 -17.34
N ASP A 308 9.37 11.98 -17.91
CA ASP A 308 8.96 13.29 -18.43
C ASP A 308 8.55 14.31 -17.34
N LEU A 309 8.41 13.86 -16.08
CA LEU A 309 8.11 14.72 -14.94
C LEU A 309 9.37 15.34 -14.31
N ALA A 310 10.52 14.69 -14.51
CA ALA A 310 11.77 15.21 -13.98
C ALA A 310 12.17 16.51 -14.71
N PRO A 311 12.82 17.46 -14.03
CA PRO A 311 13.46 18.59 -14.68
C PRO A 311 14.40 18.09 -15.78
N ALA A 312 14.44 18.80 -16.93
CA ALA A 312 15.45 18.51 -17.94
C ALA A 312 16.84 18.53 -17.28
N GLU A 313 17.66 17.51 -17.54
CA GLU A 313 19.03 17.50 -17.05
C GLU A 313 19.71 18.79 -17.46
N ALA A 314 20.28 19.52 -16.49
CA ALA A 314 21.12 20.66 -16.81
C ALA A 314 22.24 20.14 -17.73
N PRO A 315 22.54 20.83 -18.88
CA PRO A 315 23.60 20.39 -19.75
C PRO A 315 24.87 20.27 -18.94
N ALA A 316 25.55 19.12 -19.07
CA ALA A 316 26.82 18.88 -18.40
C ALA A 316 27.73 20.10 -18.64
N ALA A 317 28.18 20.71 -17.56
CA ALA A 317 29.17 21.81 -17.65
C ALA A 317 30.40 21.24 -18.37
N VAL A 318 30.67 21.76 -19.57
CA VAL A 318 31.84 21.42 -20.40
C VAL A 318 33.08 22.02 -19.79
#